data_e4cda01a4676c3528c0b5a8d16d59dd9
#
_entry.id   e4cda01a4676c3528c0b5a8d16d59dd9
#
_cell.length_a   1.000
_cell.length_b   1.000
_cell.length_c   1.000
_cell.angle_alpha   90.00
_cell.angle_beta   90.00
_cell.angle_gamma   90.00
#
_symmetry.space_group_name_H-M   'P 1'
#
loop_
_entity.id
_entity.type
_entity.pdbx_description
1 polymer ?
#
loop_
_entity_poly.entity_id
_entity_poly.type
_entity_poly.pdbx_seq_one_letter_code
_entity_poly.pdbx_strand_id
1 'polypeptide(L)'
;MNAQEKVTNNVNMENKKSTLRFIYPQWQGGIVDHWMPDIPAEDSSRGYYLGAQLLNYLAPQTGQKTVEVPVSLDINDRATEKGISARSVILKQTKAALDLLKENHPDRIVTLGGECSVSVVPFTYLINRYPDDVAIVWIDAHPDINLPYDEYKGYHAMALTACLGMGDEEIMELLPGKTDASKALIVGLRSWDEGMQERQRKLGIKELSPQEVANDRTKIMEWLKSTGVSKVVIHFDMDVLDPAEIIAAVGIEPNGMKIEEVVRIINDISLSLIHI
;
A
#
# COMPACT_ATOMS: atom_id res chain seq x y z
N MET A 1 26.03 5.06 -49.25
CA MET A 1 25.39 4.69 -47.93
C MET A 1 23.91 5.03 -48.10
N ASN A 2 23.11 3.96 -48.18
CA ASN A 2 21.73 4.04 -48.68
C ASN A 2 20.74 4.56 -47.63
N ALA A 3 19.81 5.38 -48.06
CA ALA A 3 18.71 5.93 -47.28
C ALA A 3 17.75 4.88 -46.68
N GLN A 4 17.92 3.60 -47.01
CA GLN A 4 17.13 2.49 -46.49
C GLN A 4 17.59 1.96 -45.10
N GLU A 5 18.83 2.23 -44.67
CA GLU A 5 19.32 1.81 -43.34
C GLU A 5 18.89 2.72 -42.19
N LYS A 6 18.36 3.92 -42.47
CA LYS A 6 17.86 4.84 -41.42
C LYS A 6 16.40 4.61 -41.04
N VAL A 7 15.63 3.83 -41.78
CA VAL A 7 14.19 3.61 -41.52
C VAL A 7 13.94 2.38 -40.64
N THR A 8 14.90 1.45 -40.56
CA THR A 8 14.73 0.20 -39.79
C THR A 8 15.07 0.31 -38.28
N ASN A 9 15.69 1.41 -37.86
CA ASN A 9 16.03 1.61 -36.43
C ASN A 9 14.96 2.36 -35.59
N ASN A 10 13.84 2.75 -36.19
CA ASN A 10 12.78 3.50 -35.51
C ASN A 10 11.49 2.68 -35.20
N VAL A 11 11.47 1.36 -35.40
CA VAL A 11 10.24 0.56 -35.31
C VAL A 11 10.22 -0.36 -34.04
N ASN A 12 11.30 -0.41 -33.27
CA ASN A 12 11.35 -1.27 -32.06
C ASN A 12 11.73 -0.51 -30.79
N MET A 13 11.25 0.69 -30.56
CA MET A 13 11.02 1.18 -29.20
C MET A 13 9.60 0.78 -28.80
N GLU A 14 9.34 -0.51 -28.62
CA GLU A 14 8.24 -0.95 -27.76
C GLU A 14 8.33 -0.12 -26.48
N ASN A 15 7.25 0.58 -26.13
CA ASN A 15 7.10 1.39 -24.92
C ASN A 15 7.39 0.53 -23.70
N LYS A 16 8.66 0.41 -23.33
CA LYS A 16 9.07 -0.32 -22.14
C LYS A 16 8.49 0.44 -20.95
N LYS A 17 7.45 -0.13 -20.34
CA LYS A 17 6.79 0.46 -19.17
C LYS A 17 7.84 0.83 -18.12
N SER A 18 7.83 2.07 -17.68
CA SER A 18 8.75 2.58 -16.67
C SER A 18 8.36 2.06 -15.29
N THR A 19 9.32 1.46 -14.58
CA THR A 19 9.14 1.01 -13.20
C THR A 19 9.95 1.88 -12.26
N LEU A 20 9.33 2.39 -11.22
CA LEU A 20 9.95 3.19 -10.17
C LEU A 20 10.04 2.37 -8.88
N ARG A 21 11.22 2.32 -8.27
CA ARG A 21 11.37 1.91 -6.86
C ARG A 21 11.15 3.16 -6.01
N PHE A 22 10.15 3.10 -5.17
CA PHE A 22 9.67 4.22 -4.37
C PHE A 22 9.88 3.92 -2.90
N ILE A 23 10.92 4.51 -2.29
CA ILE A 23 11.20 4.34 -0.87
C ILE A 23 10.37 5.36 -0.12
N TYR A 24 9.43 4.90 0.68
CA TYR A 24 8.54 5.75 1.44
C TYR A 24 8.55 5.36 2.93
N PRO A 25 9.58 5.78 3.68
CA PRO A 25 9.82 5.31 5.03
C PRO A 25 8.98 6.06 6.09
N GLN A 26 7.72 6.38 5.78
CA GLN A 26 6.80 7.04 6.69
C GLN A 26 6.50 6.13 7.89
N TRP A 27 6.57 6.70 9.08
CA TRP A 27 6.39 6.00 10.35
C TRP A 27 5.32 6.66 11.25
N GLN A 28 5.00 7.91 11.00
CA GLN A 28 4.16 8.73 11.86
C GLN A 28 2.72 8.20 11.95
N GLY A 29 2.19 7.66 10.86
CA GLY A 29 0.84 7.12 10.81
C GLY A 29 0.67 5.84 11.63
N GLY A 30 1.75 5.13 11.96
CA GLY A 30 1.71 3.86 12.69
C GLY A 30 1.54 3.99 14.20
N ILE A 31 1.83 5.16 14.78
CA ILE A 31 1.78 5.41 16.25
C ILE A 31 2.40 4.26 17.05
N VAL A 32 3.59 3.81 16.67
CA VAL A 32 4.24 2.60 17.22
C VAL A 32 4.43 2.66 18.74
N ASP A 33 4.72 3.84 19.28
CA ASP A 33 4.87 4.06 20.72
C ASP A 33 3.58 3.81 21.53
N HIS A 34 2.41 3.88 20.90
CA HIS A 34 1.14 3.46 21.50
C HIS A 34 1.08 1.94 21.73
N TRP A 35 1.62 1.18 20.79
CA TRP A 35 1.60 -0.29 20.83
C TRP A 35 2.77 -0.89 21.60
N MET A 36 3.84 -0.12 21.80
CA MET A 36 5.07 -0.55 22.47
C MET A 36 5.43 0.40 23.64
N PRO A 37 4.57 0.55 24.66
CA PRO A 37 4.74 1.53 25.73
C PRO A 37 5.98 1.27 26.61
N ASP A 38 6.51 0.06 26.60
CA ASP A 38 7.71 -0.33 27.37
C ASP A 38 9.03 0.11 26.69
N ILE A 39 8.97 0.60 25.44
CA ILE A 39 10.13 1.10 24.69
C ILE A 39 10.02 2.61 24.58
N PRO A 40 11.10 3.37 24.86
CA PRO A 40 11.08 4.82 24.70
C PRO A 40 10.60 5.23 23.29
N ALA A 41 9.73 6.25 23.22
CA ALA A 41 9.14 6.67 21.96
C ALA A 41 10.19 7.06 20.89
N GLU A 42 11.33 7.60 21.28
CA GLU A 42 12.45 7.89 20.39
C GLU A 42 13.07 6.65 19.73
N ASP A 43 12.95 5.49 20.37
CA ASP A 43 13.50 4.23 19.87
C ASP A 43 12.46 3.45 19.08
N SER A 44 11.22 3.35 19.58
CA SER A 44 10.15 2.57 18.95
C SER A 44 9.56 3.24 17.72
N SER A 45 9.32 4.56 17.78
CA SER A 45 8.53 5.28 16.77
C SER A 45 9.10 5.21 15.35
N ARG A 46 10.44 5.17 15.21
CA ARG A 46 11.12 5.15 13.91
C ARG A 46 11.42 3.75 13.37
N GLY A 47 10.83 2.70 13.97
CA GLY A 47 11.02 1.33 13.52
C GLY A 47 10.64 1.13 12.04
N TYR A 48 9.54 1.68 11.60
CA TYR A 48 9.12 1.64 10.20
C TYR A 48 10.07 2.37 9.25
N TYR A 49 10.68 3.48 9.69
CA TYR A 49 11.72 4.14 8.90
C TYR A 49 12.93 3.23 8.69
N LEU A 50 13.44 2.63 9.75
CA LEU A 50 14.59 1.72 9.68
C LEU A 50 14.25 0.46 8.87
N GLY A 51 13.05 -0.09 9.04
CA GLY A 51 12.58 -1.26 8.30
C GLY A 51 12.54 -1.02 6.79
N ALA A 52 12.04 0.13 6.35
CA ALA A 52 12.02 0.50 4.94
C ALA A 52 13.45 0.64 4.36
N GLN A 53 14.39 1.23 5.11
CA GLN A 53 15.79 1.35 4.69
C GLN A 53 16.47 -0.03 4.62
N LEU A 54 16.24 -0.87 5.61
CA LEU A 54 16.77 -2.25 5.62
C LEU A 54 16.20 -3.06 4.43
N LEU A 55 14.92 -2.96 4.19
CA LEU A 55 14.27 -3.62 3.06
C LEU A 55 14.85 -3.16 1.72
N ASN A 56 15.08 -1.84 1.56
CA ASN A 56 15.73 -1.30 0.36
C ASN A 56 17.17 -1.84 0.18
N TYR A 57 17.91 -2.01 1.27
CA TYR A 57 19.26 -2.56 1.24
C TYR A 57 19.26 -4.05 0.85
N LEU A 58 18.31 -4.84 1.39
CA LEU A 58 18.22 -6.28 1.16
C LEU A 58 17.54 -6.64 -0.17
N ALA A 59 16.65 -5.79 -0.67
CA ALA A 59 15.89 -6.07 -1.89
C ALA A 59 16.82 -6.09 -3.13
N PRO A 60 16.60 -7.02 -4.09
CA PRO A 60 17.40 -7.11 -5.29
C PRO A 60 17.45 -5.79 -6.07
N GLN A 61 18.65 -5.41 -6.52
CA GLN A 61 18.84 -4.25 -7.39
C GLN A 61 18.60 -4.67 -8.83
N THR A 62 17.49 -4.22 -9.42
CA THR A 62 17.05 -4.64 -10.77
C THR A 62 17.21 -3.53 -11.82
N GLY A 63 17.91 -2.44 -11.46
CA GLY A 63 18.25 -1.35 -12.39
C GLY A 63 17.13 -0.34 -12.65
N GLN A 64 15.98 -0.45 -11.97
CA GLN A 64 14.95 0.57 -12.03
C GLN A 64 15.41 1.85 -11.30
N LYS A 65 14.88 3.01 -11.75
CA LYS A 65 15.09 4.28 -11.03
C LYS A 65 14.56 4.17 -9.61
N THR A 66 15.36 4.64 -8.65
CA THR A 66 14.98 4.69 -7.24
C THR A 66 14.85 6.13 -6.79
N VAL A 67 13.78 6.45 -6.08
CA VAL A 67 13.58 7.73 -5.42
C VAL A 67 13.11 7.49 -3.99
N GLU A 68 13.44 8.43 -3.09
CA GLU A 68 13.06 8.36 -1.69
C GLU A 68 12.23 9.59 -1.30
N VAL A 69 11.10 9.35 -0.65
CA VAL A 69 10.25 10.40 -0.10
C VAL A 69 10.92 10.99 1.13
N PRO A 70 11.10 12.32 1.20
CA PRO A 70 11.62 12.97 2.39
C PRO A 70 10.65 12.83 3.56
N VAL A 71 11.07 12.13 4.62
CA VAL A 71 10.28 11.86 5.81
C VAL A 71 10.94 12.51 7.02
N SER A 72 10.17 13.21 7.84
CA SER A 72 10.65 13.81 9.08
C SER A 72 11.09 12.74 10.08
N LEU A 73 12.21 12.96 10.75
CA LEU A 73 12.70 12.13 11.85
C LEU A 73 12.44 12.76 13.22
N ASP A 74 11.75 13.90 13.26
CA ASP A 74 11.40 14.58 14.51
C ASP A 74 10.24 13.85 15.20
N ILE A 75 10.52 13.26 16.36
CA ILE A 75 9.53 12.55 17.17
C ILE A 75 8.57 13.50 17.91
N ASN A 76 8.86 14.80 17.98
CA ASN A 76 8.03 15.77 18.70
C ASN A 76 6.89 16.34 17.83
N ASP A 77 6.99 16.25 16.51
CA ASP A 77 6.00 16.78 15.58
C ASP A 77 4.90 15.73 15.29
N ARG A 78 4.17 15.33 16.35
CA ARG A 78 3.14 14.29 16.30
C ARG A 78 1.79 14.71 16.86
N ALA A 79 1.49 16.02 16.84
CA ALA A 79 0.22 16.52 17.32
C ALA A 79 -0.95 15.88 16.56
N THR A 80 -1.99 15.49 17.31
CA THR A 80 -3.25 15.02 16.71
C THR A 80 -4.07 16.21 16.27
N GLU A 81 -4.36 16.29 14.98
CA GLU A 81 -5.14 17.34 14.35
C GLU A 81 -6.24 16.72 13.50
N LYS A 82 -7.45 17.24 13.57
CA LYS A 82 -8.62 16.76 12.81
C LYS A 82 -8.80 15.22 12.89
N GLY A 83 -8.43 14.63 14.01
CA GLY A 83 -8.58 13.20 14.24
C GLY A 83 -7.45 12.31 13.69
N ILE A 84 -6.35 12.88 13.24
CA ILE A 84 -5.17 12.16 12.73
C ILE A 84 -3.93 12.56 13.52
N SER A 85 -3.20 11.59 14.08
CA SER A 85 -1.91 11.81 14.71
C SER A 85 -0.87 12.22 13.65
N ALA A 86 -0.02 13.20 14.00
CA ALA A 86 1.01 13.74 13.12
C ALA A 86 0.48 14.24 11.75
N ARG A 87 -0.77 14.70 11.72
CA ARG A 87 -1.46 15.07 10.48
C ARG A 87 -0.67 16.06 9.61
N SER A 88 -0.16 17.13 10.22
CA SER A 88 0.59 18.17 9.48
C SER A 88 1.83 17.61 8.80
N VAL A 89 2.51 16.65 9.43
CA VAL A 89 3.69 15.97 8.87
C VAL A 89 3.28 15.05 7.75
N ILE A 90 2.25 14.22 7.97
CA ILE A 90 1.70 13.30 6.96
C ILE A 90 1.28 14.07 5.71
N LEU A 91 0.59 15.21 5.87
CA LEU A 91 0.17 16.07 4.76
C LEU A 91 1.36 16.55 3.92
N LYS A 92 2.44 17.02 4.58
CA LYS A 92 3.68 17.44 3.89
C LYS A 92 4.34 16.27 3.14
N GLN A 93 4.39 15.09 3.77
CA GLN A 93 4.99 13.89 3.18
C GLN A 93 4.14 13.35 2.02
N THR A 94 2.82 13.36 2.14
CA THR A 94 1.87 13.04 1.06
C THR A 94 2.12 13.92 -0.17
N LYS A 95 2.27 15.24 0.04
CA LYS A 95 2.58 16.18 -1.04
C LYS A 95 3.91 15.88 -1.70
N ALA A 96 4.97 15.69 -0.91
CA ALA A 96 6.30 15.38 -1.41
C ALA A 96 6.31 14.06 -2.21
N ALA A 97 5.62 13.03 -1.72
CA ALA A 97 5.46 11.74 -2.39
C ALA A 97 4.76 11.92 -3.76
N LEU A 98 3.68 12.69 -3.80
CA LEU A 98 2.95 12.97 -5.03
C LEU A 98 3.78 13.76 -6.04
N ASP A 99 4.54 14.77 -5.59
CA ASP A 99 5.41 15.57 -6.45
C ASP A 99 6.50 14.69 -7.11
N LEU A 100 7.10 13.76 -6.36
CA LEU A 100 8.04 12.78 -6.91
C LEU A 100 7.40 11.87 -7.97
N LEU A 101 6.17 11.39 -7.76
CA LEU A 101 5.48 10.58 -8.77
C LEU A 101 5.12 11.39 -10.01
N LYS A 102 4.70 12.64 -9.84
CA LYS A 102 4.44 13.56 -10.96
C LYS A 102 5.71 13.88 -11.76
N GLU A 103 6.85 14.02 -11.11
CA GLU A 103 8.15 14.26 -11.79
C GLU A 103 8.62 13.03 -12.59
N ASN A 104 8.41 11.83 -12.02
CA ASN A 104 8.97 10.60 -12.59
C ASN A 104 8.04 9.88 -13.58
N HIS A 105 6.75 10.20 -13.59
CA HIS A 105 5.74 9.62 -14.47
C HIS A 105 5.77 8.08 -14.60
N PRO A 106 5.90 7.31 -13.51
CA PRO A 106 6.02 5.86 -13.61
C PRO A 106 4.75 5.19 -14.11
N ASP A 107 4.93 4.09 -14.88
CA ASP A 107 3.84 3.19 -15.27
C ASP A 107 3.60 2.10 -14.22
N ARG A 108 4.65 1.78 -13.44
CA ARG A 108 4.65 0.78 -12.36
C ARG A 108 5.43 1.32 -11.18
N ILE A 109 5.00 0.98 -9.98
CA ILE A 109 5.63 1.42 -8.74
C ILE A 109 5.86 0.21 -7.83
N VAL A 110 7.08 0.09 -7.31
CA VAL A 110 7.40 -0.82 -6.21
C VAL A 110 7.69 0.05 -5.00
N THR A 111 6.75 0.14 -4.09
CA THR A 111 6.90 0.91 -2.84
C THR A 111 7.55 0.04 -1.78
N LEU A 112 8.65 0.52 -1.20
CA LEU A 112 9.25 -0.05 0.01
C LEU A 112 8.93 0.92 1.15
N GLY A 113 7.98 0.53 1.96
CA GLY A 113 7.41 1.37 3.01
C GLY A 113 7.94 0.99 4.38
N GLY A 114 7.52 1.69 5.20
CA GLY A 114 6.82 2.39 6.20
C GLY A 114 5.57 1.65 6.68
N GLU A 115 4.64 2.43 7.14
CA GLU A 115 3.33 1.91 7.60
C GLU A 115 2.30 1.92 6.44
N CYS A 116 1.14 1.30 6.63
CA CYS A 116 0.19 0.98 5.56
C CYS A 116 -0.20 2.18 4.69
N SER A 117 -0.22 3.41 5.24
CA SER A 117 -0.62 4.60 4.47
C SER A 117 0.38 5.00 3.37
N VAL A 118 1.59 4.41 3.33
CA VAL A 118 2.53 4.63 2.23
C VAL A 118 2.00 4.11 0.89
N SER A 119 0.97 3.26 0.92
CA SER A 119 0.25 2.78 -0.27
C SER A 119 -0.69 3.82 -0.87
N VAL A 120 -1.17 4.78 -0.08
CA VAL A 120 -2.23 5.73 -0.49
C VAL A 120 -1.81 6.56 -1.72
N VAL A 121 -0.65 7.20 -1.67
CA VAL A 121 -0.18 8.07 -2.76
C VAL A 121 0.10 7.28 -4.04
N PRO A 122 0.90 6.20 -4.04
CA PRO A 122 1.16 5.43 -5.26
C PRO A 122 -0.10 4.79 -5.84
N PHE A 123 -1.02 4.29 -5.00
CA PHE A 123 -2.27 3.69 -5.48
C PHE A 123 -3.19 4.72 -6.12
N THR A 124 -3.44 5.85 -5.47
CA THR A 124 -4.28 6.91 -6.02
C THR A 124 -3.68 7.55 -7.27
N TYR A 125 -2.34 7.62 -7.36
CA TYR A 125 -1.63 8.03 -8.58
C TYR A 125 -1.89 7.04 -9.73
N LEU A 126 -1.74 5.73 -9.51
CA LEU A 126 -1.97 4.71 -10.56
C LEU A 126 -3.45 4.60 -10.93
N ILE A 127 -4.37 4.75 -9.98
CA ILE A 127 -5.81 4.81 -10.24
C ILE A 127 -6.16 6.00 -11.15
N ASN A 128 -5.58 7.17 -10.90
CA ASN A 128 -5.77 8.34 -11.77
C ASN A 128 -5.11 8.15 -13.15
N ARG A 129 -3.96 7.49 -13.21
CA ARG A 129 -3.27 7.22 -14.46
C ARG A 129 -4.02 6.21 -15.35
N TYR A 130 -4.74 5.29 -14.75
CA TYR A 130 -5.51 4.23 -15.43
C TYR A 130 -6.97 4.24 -14.95
N PRO A 131 -7.75 5.27 -15.32
CA PRO A 131 -9.11 5.45 -14.77
C PRO A 131 -9.97 4.22 -15.04
N ASP A 132 -10.73 3.81 -14.02
CA ASP A 132 -11.64 2.66 -14.03
C ASP A 132 -11.02 1.29 -14.30
N ASP A 133 -9.71 1.20 -14.50
CA ASP A 133 -8.99 -0.01 -14.91
C ASP A 133 -8.01 -0.54 -13.85
N VAL A 134 -8.22 -0.22 -12.56
CA VAL A 134 -7.37 -0.66 -11.45
C VAL A 134 -8.22 -1.26 -10.35
N ALA A 135 -7.86 -2.47 -9.89
CA ALA A 135 -8.34 -3.05 -8.64
C ALA A 135 -7.28 -2.97 -7.53
N ILE A 136 -7.72 -3.02 -6.28
CA ILE A 136 -6.86 -3.08 -5.10
C ILE A 136 -6.97 -4.49 -4.50
N VAL A 137 -5.84 -5.17 -4.30
CA VAL A 137 -5.71 -6.35 -3.45
C VAL A 137 -4.95 -5.93 -2.20
N TRP A 138 -5.65 -5.94 -1.05
CA TRP A 138 -5.14 -5.53 0.24
C TRP A 138 -4.82 -6.77 1.06
N ILE A 139 -3.54 -7.19 1.08
CA ILE A 139 -3.06 -8.39 1.79
C ILE A 139 -2.66 -7.95 3.19
N ASP A 140 -3.51 -8.23 4.18
CA ASP A 140 -3.45 -7.65 5.52
C ASP A 140 -4.31 -8.44 6.51
N ALA A 141 -3.91 -8.44 7.78
CA ALA A 141 -4.74 -8.94 8.88
C ALA A 141 -5.90 -8.00 9.22
N HIS A 142 -5.75 -6.71 8.89
CA HIS A 142 -6.67 -5.62 9.22
C HIS A 142 -7.35 -5.05 7.98
N PRO A 143 -8.48 -4.35 8.11
CA PRO A 143 -9.18 -3.78 6.97
C PRO A 143 -8.69 -2.39 6.57
N ASP A 144 -8.00 -1.68 7.45
CA ASP A 144 -7.50 -0.30 7.28
C ASP A 144 -8.54 0.70 6.77
N ILE A 145 -9.76 0.59 7.32
CA ILE A 145 -10.91 1.40 6.91
C ILE A 145 -11.39 2.38 7.98
N ASN A 146 -10.52 2.75 8.93
CA ASN A 146 -10.81 3.81 9.90
C ASN A 146 -11.01 5.16 9.21
N LEU A 147 -11.61 6.08 9.97
CA LEU A 147 -11.87 7.46 9.55
C LEU A 147 -11.41 8.41 10.67
N PRO A 148 -11.13 9.69 10.37
CA PRO A 148 -10.57 10.62 11.34
C PRO A 148 -11.38 10.82 12.62
N TYR A 149 -12.69 10.56 12.61
CA TYR A 149 -13.57 10.66 13.79
C TYR A 149 -13.64 9.40 14.64
N ASP A 150 -13.04 8.29 14.20
CA ASP A 150 -12.95 7.05 14.99
C ASP A 150 -12.03 7.24 16.21
N GLU A 151 -12.08 6.33 17.17
CA GLU A 151 -11.29 6.41 18.40
C GLU A 151 -9.79 6.33 18.10
N TYR A 152 -9.38 5.37 17.28
CA TYR A 152 -7.98 5.20 16.88
C TYR A 152 -7.55 6.26 15.86
N LYS A 153 -6.41 6.93 16.11
CA LYS A 153 -5.96 8.10 15.34
C LYS A 153 -4.77 7.84 14.42
N GLY A 154 -4.33 6.59 14.30
CA GLY A 154 -3.26 6.20 13.37
C GLY A 154 -3.72 6.29 11.92
N TYR A 155 -2.97 7.03 11.10
CA TYR A 155 -3.34 7.20 9.69
C TYR A 155 -3.16 5.92 8.88
N HIS A 156 -2.29 5.01 9.33
CA HIS A 156 -2.14 3.70 8.69
C HIS A 156 -3.48 2.95 8.59
N ALA A 157 -4.25 2.93 9.67
CA ALA A 157 -5.56 2.28 9.71
C ALA A 157 -6.64 2.97 8.85
N MET A 158 -6.35 4.12 8.24
CA MET A 158 -7.24 4.87 7.33
C MET A 158 -6.82 4.72 5.85
N ALA A 159 -5.85 3.85 5.56
CA ALA A 159 -5.19 3.80 4.27
C ALA A 159 -6.13 3.33 3.15
N LEU A 160 -6.91 2.28 3.38
CA LEU A 160 -7.84 1.79 2.35
C LEU A 160 -9.00 2.77 2.14
N THR A 161 -9.58 3.38 3.20
CA THR A 161 -10.62 4.41 3.04
C THR A 161 -10.11 5.62 2.27
N ALA A 162 -8.85 6.03 2.46
CA ALA A 162 -8.24 7.10 1.67
C ALA A 162 -8.18 6.75 0.17
N CYS A 163 -7.86 5.50 -0.18
CA CYS A 163 -7.90 5.04 -1.57
C CYS A 163 -9.31 5.01 -2.16
N LEU A 164 -10.34 4.90 -1.30
CA LEU A 164 -11.76 5.01 -1.69
C LEU A 164 -12.28 6.45 -1.72
N GLY A 165 -11.43 7.44 -1.40
CA GLY A 165 -11.78 8.86 -1.38
C GLY A 165 -12.52 9.30 -0.13
N MET A 166 -12.33 8.61 0.99
CA MET A 166 -12.92 8.92 2.29
C MET A 166 -11.81 9.22 3.31
N GLY A 167 -11.95 10.31 4.06
CA GLY A 167 -10.97 10.69 5.08
C GLY A 167 -10.92 12.18 5.35
N ASP A 168 -9.75 12.68 5.71
CA ASP A 168 -9.50 14.11 5.90
C ASP A 168 -9.60 14.88 4.57
N GLU A 169 -10.41 15.93 4.55
CA GLU A 169 -10.75 16.70 3.34
C GLU A 169 -9.50 17.20 2.62
N GLU A 170 -8.56 17.80 3.35
CA GLU A 170 -7.34 18.38 2.77
C GLU A 170 -6.39 17.33 2.19
N ILE A 171 -6.31 16.16 2.85
CA ILE A 171 -5.56 15.01 2.29
C ILE A 171 -6.27 14.49 1.04
N MET A 172 -7.60 14.33 1.07
CA MET A 172 -8.37 13.84 -0.08
C MET A 172 -8.25 14.77 -1.29
N GLU A 173 -8.22 16.10 -1.09
CA GLU A 173 -8.01 17.08 -2.17
C GLU A 173 -6.62 16.95 -2.84
N LEU A 174 -5.61 16.50 -2.12
CA LEU A 174 -4.28 16.26 -2.69
C LEU A 174 -4.22 14.99 -3.55
N LEU A 175 -5.00 13.96 -3.20
CA LEU A 175 -4.91 12.67 -3.84
C LEU A 175 -5.49 12.71 -5.26
N PRO A 176 -4.76 12.22 -6.28
CA PRO A 176 -5.12 12.42 -7.67
C PRO A 176 -6.27 11.54 -8.16
N GLY A 177 -6.56 10.44 -7.47
CA GLY A 177 -7.60 9.48 -7.87
C GLY A 177 -8.20 8.74 -6.69
N LYS A 178 -9.28 8.03 -6.95
CA LYS A 178 -9.95 7.12 -6.03
C LYS A 178 -10.60 5.97 -6.79
N THR A 179 -10.89 4.88 -6.10
CA THR A 179 -11.61 3.74 -6.69
C THR A 179 -12.90 3.43 -5.94
N ASP A 180 -13.74 2.62 -6.52
CA ASP A 180 -14.94 2.10 -5.88
C ASP A 180 -14.61 0.90 -4.97
N ALA A 181 -15.34 0.76 -3.87
CA ALA A 181 -15.15 -0.33 -2.92
C ALA A 181 -15.36 -1.73 -3.55
N SER A 182 -16.15 -1.84 -4.61
CA SER A 182 -16.34 -3.09 -5.37
C SER A 182 -15.09 -3.56 -6.10
N LYS A 183 -14.10 -2.66 -6.28
CA LYS A 183 -12.78 -2.94 -6.86
C LYS A 183 -11.69 -3.14 -5.79
N ALA A 184 -12.06 -3.32 -4.52
CA ALA A 184 -11.16 -3.63 -3.42
C ALA A 184 -11.48 -5.02 -2.85
N LEU A 185 -10.43 -5.82 -2.62
CA LEU A 185 -10.49 -7.12 -1.96
C LEU A 185 -9.45 -7.15 -0.83
N ILE A 186 -9.89 -7.48 0.38
CA ILE A 186 -8.98 -7.71 1.50
C ILE A 186 -8.68 -9.20 1.59
N VAL A 187 -7.42 -9.55 1.71
CA VAL A 187 -6.92 -10.95 1.72
C VAL A 187 -6.15 -11.19 3.01
N GLY A 188 -6.58 -12.17 3.78
CA GLY A 188 -5.96 -12.49 5.07
C GLY A 188 -6.63 -11.84 6.27
N LEU A 189 -7.73 -11.11 6.04
CA LEU A 189 -8.47 -10.38 7.08
C LEU A 189 -8.96 -11.29 8.19
N ARG A 190 -8.66 -10.90 9.45
CA ARG A 190 -9.07 -11.64 10.64
C ARG A 190 -9.14 -10.81 11.91
N SER A 191 -8.75 -9.54 11.84
CA SER A 191 -8.78 -8.61 12.97
C SER A 191 -9.51 -7.32 12.60
N TRP A 192 -10.36 -6.82 13.50
CA TRP A 192 -11.16 -5.62 13.31
C TRP A 192 -11.21 -4.81 14.59
N ASP A 193 -11.02 -3.51 14.49
CA ASP A 193 -11.43 -2.57 15.52
C ASP A 193 -12.96 -2.53 15.65
N GLU A 194 -13.46 -2.02 16.78
CA GLU A 194 -14.89 -1.89 17.02
C GLU A 194 -15.59 -1.11 15.90
N GLY A 195 -16.67 -1.67 15.39
CA GLY A 195 -17.47 -1.07 14.31
C GLY A 195 -16.92 -1.24 12.90
N MET A 196 -15.67 -1.72 12.72
CA MET A 196 -15.06 -1.84 11.39
C MET A 196 -15.72 -2.95 10.55
N GLN A 197 -16.16 -4.03 11.16
CA GLN A 197 -16.88 -5.11 10.46
C GLN A 197 -18.20 -4.63 9.85
N GLU A 198 -18.92 -3.77 10.58
CA GLU A 198 -20.15 -3.17 10.07
C GLU A 198 -19.87 -2.16 8.96
N ARG A 199 -18.82 -1.34 9.11
CA ARG A 199 -18.38 -0.40 8.08
C ARG A 199 -17.99 -1.12 6.80
N GLN A 200 -17.18 -2.17 6.89
CA GLN A 200 -16.77 -2.99 5.75
C GLN A 200 -17.98 -3.54 4.99
N ARG A 201 -18.96 -4.10 5.71
CA ARG A 201 -20.21 -4.59 5.11
C ARG A 201 -21.02 -3.48 4.43
N LYS A 202 -21.12 -2.30 5.05
CA LYS A 202 -21.81 -1.14 4.46
C LYS A 202 -21.13 -0.63 3.21
N LEU A 203 -19.79 -0.65 3.17
CA LEU A 203 -19.00 -0.27 2.00
C LEU A 203 -19.05 -1.33 0.88
N GLY A 204 -19.41 -2.57 1.22
CA GLY A 204 -19.44 -3.67 0.26
C GLY A 204 -18.05 -4.20 -0.12
N ILE A 205 -17.02 -3.92 0.70
CA ILE A 205 -15.66 -4.43 0.47
C ILE A 205 -15.64 -5.93 0.72
N LYS A 206 -15.23 -6.70 -0.28
CA LYS A 206 -15.08 -8.15 -0.18
C LYS A 206 -13.82 -8.52 0.60
N GLU A 207 -13.85 -9.68 1.23
CA GLU A 207 -12.75 -10.25 1.99
C GLU A 207 -12.56 -11.73 1.70
N LEU A 208 -11.36 -12.21 1.96
CA LEU A 208 -11.00 -13.63 2.03
C LEU A 208 -10.15 -13.83 3.29
N SER A 209 -10.61 -14.69 4.19
CA SER A 209 -9.83 -15.11 5.35
C SER A 209 -8.63 -15.96 4.96
N PRO A 210 -7.61 -16.11 5.83
CA PRO A 210 -6.48 -17.02 5.59
C PRO A 210 -6.94 -18.44 5.24
N GLN A 211 -7.96 -18.96 5.96
CA GLN A 211 -8.49 -20.31 5.74
C GLN A 211 -9.16 -20.46 4.36
N GLU A 212 -9.88 -19.44 3.89
CA GLU A 212 -10.51 -19.49 2.57
C GLU A 212 -9.47 -19.50 1.45
N VAL A 213 -8.40 -18.72 1.58
CA VAL A 213 -7.29 -18.69 0.62
C VAL A 213 -6.49 -20.00 0.63
N ALA A 214 -6.26 -20.59 1.81
CA ALA A 214 -5.61 -21.87 1.94
C ALA A 214 -6.42 -23.00 1.29
N ASN A 215 -7.75 -22.97 1.41
CA ASN A 215 -8.66 -23.97 0.83
C ASN A 215 -8.81 -23.80 -0.69
N ASP A 216 -8.88 -22.55 -1.18
CA ASP A 216 -9.11 -22.28 -2.60
C ASP A 216 -8.44 -20.96 -3.02
N ARG A 217 -7.24 -21.07 -3.55
CA ARG A 217 -6.43 -19.95 -4.04
C ARG A 217 -6.94 -19.32 -5.34
N THR A 218 -7.87 -19.99 -6.05
CA THR A 218 -8.40 -19.45 -7.32
C THR A 218 -9.36 -18.28 -7.08
N LYS A 219 -9.94 -18.17 -5.88
CA LYS A 219 -10.91 -17.13 -5.51
C LYS A 219 -10.41 -15.70 -5.78
N ILE A 220 -9.12 -15.42 -5.52
CA ILE A 220 -8.53 -14.09 -5.77
C ILE A 220 -8.54 -13.79 -7.27
N MET A 221 -8.11 -14.76 -8.09
CA MET A 221 -8.06 -14.58 -9.54
C MET A 221 -9.46 -14.55 -10.18
N GLU A 222 -10.41 -15.28 -9.64
CA GLU A 222 -11.82 -15.24 -10.05
C GLU A 222 -12.44 -13.88 -9.74
N TRP A 223 -12.16 -13.35 -8.52
CA TRP A 223 -12.60 -12.03 -8.16
C TRP A 223 -11.96 -10.94 -9.07
N LEU A 224 -10.66 -10.98 -9.31
CA LEU A 224 -9.98 -10.05 -10.23
C LEU A 224 -10.62 -10.07 -11.62
N LYS A 225 -10.87 -11.25 -12.17
CA LYS A 225 -11.57 -11.38 -13.45
C LYS A 225 -12.98 -10.80 -13.43
N SER A 226 -13.68 -10.93 -12.30
CA SER A 226 -15.05 -10.40 -12.16
C SER A 226 -15.11 -8.88 -12.14
N THR A 227 -14.02 -8.19 -11.79
CA THR A 227 -13.96 -6.73 -11.79
C THR A 227 -13.87 -6.14 -13.20
N GLY A 228 -13.41 -6.92 -14.17
CA GLY A 228 -13.22 -6.48 -15.56
C GLY A 228 -12.02 -5.56 -15.79
N VAL A 229 -11.21 -5.26 -14.75
CA VAL A 229 -10.03 -4.40 -14.88
C VAL A 229 -8.84 -5.17 -15.43
N SER A 230 -7.89 -4.44 -16.02
CA SER A 230 -6.66 -5.02 -16.57
C SER A 230 -5.42 -4.77 -15.70
N LYS A 231 -5.56 -4.08 -14.57
CA LYS A 231 -4.46 -3.69 -13.69
C LYS A 231 -4.84 -3.88 -12.21
N VAL A 232 -3.82 -4.13 -11.40
CA VAL A 232 -3.98 -4.33 -9.97
C VAL A 232 -2.87 -3.62 -9.22
N VAL A 233 -3.20 -3.01 -8.09
CA VAL A 233 -2.24 -2.58 -7.07
C VAL A 233 -2.36 -3.53 -5.87
N ILE A 234 -1.21 -3.92 -5.31
CA ILE A 234 -1.14 -4.85 -4.20
C ILE A 234 -0.55 -4.13 -2.99
N HIS A 235 -1.32 -4.06 -1.92
CA HIS A 235 -0.80 -3.78 -0.59
C HIS A 235 -0.39 -5.09 0.07
N PHE A 236 0.72 -5.08 0.81
CA PHE A 236 1.16 -6.20 1.61
C PHE A 236 1.65 -5.72 2.97
N ASP A 237 0.85 -5.98 4.00
CA ASP A 237 1.28 -5.86 5.39
C ASP A 237 1.86 -7.18 5.90
N MET A 238 2.97 -7.06 6.64
CA MET A 238 3.67 -8.23 7.18
C MET A 238 2.89 -8.94 8.28
N ASP A 239 1.93 -8.26 8.93
CA ASP A 239 1.10 -8.87 9.98
C ASP A 239 0.04 -9.83 9.45
N VAL A 240 -0.17 -9.89 8.12
CA VAL A 240 -0.96 -10.94 7.50
C VAL A 240 -0.35 -12.32 7.74
N LEU A 241 0.97 -12.39 7.93
CA LEU A 241 1.69 -13.64 8.16
C LEU A 241 1.39 -14.22 9.54
N ASP A 242 1.44 -15.54 9.64
CA ASP A 242 1.30 -16.22 10.93
C ASP A 242 2.52 -15.94 11.81
N PRO A 243 2.34 -15.45 13.06
CA PRO A 243 3.44 -15.16 13.97
C PRO A 243 4.24 -16.41 14.37
N ALA A 244 3.74 -17.62 14.13
CA ALA A 244 4.51 -18.85 14.29
C ALA A 244 5.60 -19.01 13.23
N GLU A 245 5.46 -18.38 12.05
CA GLU A 245 6.50 -18.34 11.01
C GLU A 245 7.43 -17.13 11.18
N ILE A 246 6.87 -15.95 11.39
CA ILE A 246 7.64 -14.72 11.55
C ILE A 246 6.83 -13.64 12.30
N ILE A 247 7.50 -12.93 13.20
CA ILE A 247 6.99 -11.70 13.78
C ILE A 247 7.76 -10.55 13.12
N ALA A 248 7.14 -9.85 12.19
CA ALA A 248 7.78 -8.82 11.39
C ALA A 248 7.01 -7.48 11.37
N ALA A 249 5.93 -7.39 12.12
CA ALA A 249 5.14 -6.18 12.30
C ALA A 249 4.85 -5.94 13.79
N VAL A 250 4.33 -4.77 14.12
CA VAL A 250 3.90 -4.43 15.48
C VAL A 250 2.62 -5.20 15.84
N GLY A 251 1.71 -5.36 14.89
CA GLY A 251 0.54 -6.24 15.01
C GLY A 251 0.97 -7.70 15.06
N ILE A 252 0.46 -8.45 16.03
CA ILE A 252 0.71 -9.90 16.19
C ILE A 252 -0.63 -10.60 16.19
N GLU A 253 -1.10 -10.94 14.99
CA GLU A 253 -2.39 -11.55 14.80
C GLU A 253 -2.23 -13.07 14.53
N PRO A 254 -2.73 -13.96 15.41
CA PRO A 254 -2.60 -15.41 15.24
C PRO A 254 -3.45 -15.93 14.07
N ASN A 255 -3.16 -17.15 13.63
CA ASN A 255 -3.84 -17.85 12.54
C ASN A 255 -3.72 -17.12 11.20
N GLY A 256 -2.56 -16.55 10.95
CA GLY A 256 -2.22 -15.85 9.73
C GLY A 256 -1.94 -16.77 8.54
N MET A 257 -1.46 -16.13 7.48
CA MET A 257 -1.05 -16.83 6.26
C MET A 257 0.41 -17.28 6.36
N LYS A 258 0.75 -18.34 5.64
CA LYS A 258 2.15 -18.76 5.51
C LYS A 258 2.88 -17.88 4.50
N ILE A 259 4.17 -17.70 4.70
CA ILE A 259 5.04 -16.94 3.77
C ILE A 259 4.90 -17.48 2.34
N GLU A 260 4.94 -18.79 2.16
CA GLU A 260 4.82 -19.43 0.84
C GLU A 260 3.47 -19.18 0.15
N GLU A 261 2.39 -19.03 0.92
CA GLU A 261 1.05 -18.72 0.41
C GLU A 261 1.00 -17.29 -0.13
N VAL A 262 1.51 -16.33 0.62
CA VAL A 262 1.57 -14.92 0.19
C VAL A 262 2.47 -14.75 -1.03
N VAL A 263 3.67 -15.36 -1.03
CA VAL A 263 4.58 -15.33 -2.17
C VAL A 263 3.91 -15.90 -3.42
N ARG A 264 3.17 -16.99 -3.28
CA ARG A 264 2.43 -17.60 -4.40
C ARG A 264 1.33 -16.69 -4.92
N ILE A 265 0.54 -16.07 -4.03
CA ILE A 265 -0.53 -15.13 -4.42
C ILE A 265 0.04 -13.98 -5.24
N ILE A 266 1.11 -13.34 -4.74
CA ILE A 266 1.76 -12.23 -5.44
C ILE A 266 2.28 -12.67 -6.81
N ASN A 267 2.86 -13.87 -6.90
CA ASN A 267 3.34 -14.43 -8.17
C ASN A 267 2.18 -14.74 -9.12
N ASP A 268 1.10 -15.37 -8.65
CA ASP A 268 -0.07 -15.71 -9.47
C ASP A 268 -0.71 -14.44 -10.07
N ILE A 269 -0.83 -13.37 -9.26
CA ILE A 269 -1.31 -12.05 -9.74
C ILE A 269 -0.33 -11.46 -10.75
N SER A 270 0.98 -11.50 -10.45
CA SER A 270 2.02 -10.91 -11.31
C SER A 270 2.18 -11.62 -12.65
N LEU A 271 1.93 -12.92 -12.70
CA LEU A 271 1.99 -13.75 -13.93
C LEU A 271 0.69 -13.73 -14.73
N SER A 272 -0.40 -13.24 -14.15
CA SER A 272 -1.66 -13.06 -14.88
C SER A 272 -1.52 -11.99 -15.96
N LEU A 273 -2.52 -11.85 -16.83
CA LEU A 273 -2.56 -10.77 -17.84
C LEU A 273 -2.70 -9.38 -17.21
N ILE A 274 -2.83 -9.31 -15.90
CA ILE A 274 -3.02 -8.08 -15.12
C ILE A 274 -1.66 -7.70 -14.55
N HIS A 275 -1.01 -6.68 -15.12
CA HIS A 275 0.29 -6.19 -14.65
C HIS A 275 0.25 -4.70 -14.38
N ILE A 276 0.55 -4.30 -13.18
CA ILE A 276 1.02 -2.94 -12.89
C ILE A 276 2.37 -3.04 -12.20
#